data_3fcc647226b6fba5fb4a6ce489b2ff86
#
_entry.id   3fcc647226b6fba5fb4a6ce489b2ff86
#
_cell.length_a   1.000
_cell.length_b   1.000
_cell.length_c   1.000
_cell.angle_alpha   90.00
_cell.angle_beta   90.00
_cell.angle_gamma   90.00
#
_symmetry.space_group_name_H-M   'P 1'
#
loop_
_entity.id
_entity.type
_entity.pdbx_description
1 polymer ?
#
loop_
_entity_poly.entity_id
_entity_poly.type
_entity_poly.pdbx_seq_one_letter_code
_entity_poly.pdbx_strand_id
1 'polypeptide(L)'
;MRACAFVVISGVATALSCSNSFGQAGGIAAISGRDQLALHDLATGTELVRFEAPGGSSDLLALGSGVALSNHTAANEVVLIDLNRRAEIGRLPSSSLGGTRPVHMYLSPAIDGRQFVVVLNDGNERRTAKGERPTDSTMLLIDAVQSSPNFLKPVGEVRLGIGHHKVGFSMRRPRLAASNISDCADVVSVFDYANPAEIKLVKTFTSADLGYDGSTPLKTCDETGKSGLMLSPHGTGTSGATGKVYHFLTGTGQIAIFDIDADVPTVKLLQTSGSGGASVKDLPGGRFMVVPQRGPREVHQRADGALCQVGQLAVIDAVAEKVAAQLPVFYGEPTCRSSIAGTPHERAALQYAMPSPDGKTVFVEIGTLYGPPNVVAESRFVAVFDVSDPYRPHQLPSIAVGAGNDTREHALTGDGRLLLVTNTLDNSVSVIDVASRQVVRTIATVARPYRVVTFSGESGPSKPTGPATLGLK
;
A
#
# COMPACT_ATOMS: atom_id res chain seq x y z
N MET A 1 11.74 13.85 -31.43
CA MET A 1 11.01 14.60 -32.46
C MET A 1 11.31 13.99 -33.82
N ARG A 2 10.37 13.24 -34.40
CA ARG A 2 10.46 12.81 -35.80
C ARG A 2 9.31 13.50 -36.52
N ALA A 3 9.62 14.26 -37.53
CA ALA A 3 8.71 15.02 -38.34
C ALA A 3 7.86 14.06 -39.22
N CYS A 4 6.53 14.23 -39.20
CA CYS A 4 5.65 13.63 -40.21
C CYS A 4 5.71 14.47 -41.49
N ALA A 5 6.14 13.86 -42.60
CA ALA A 5 6.07 14.48 -43.89
C ALA A 5 4.65 14.31 -44.49
N PHE A 6 4.03 15.42 -44.90
CA PHE A 6 2.79 15.41 -45.67
C PHE A 6 3.13 15.26 -47.15
N VAL A 7 2.58 14.25 -47.81
CA VAL A 7 2.52 14.17 -49.28
C VAL A 7 1.08 14.40 -49.67
N VAL A 8 0.83 15.49 -50.33
CA VAL A 8 -0.48 15.81 -50.95
C VAL A 8 -0.47 15.27 -52.35
N ILE A 9 -1.24 14.23 -52.63
CA ILE A 9 -1.62 13.81 -53.98
C ILE A 9 -3.12 14.05 -54.09
N SER A 10 -3.48 14.78 -55.14
CA SER A 10 -4.83 15.28 -55.44
C SER A 10 -5.90 14.19 -55.41
N GLY A 11 -6.89 14.38 -54.55
CA GLY A 11 -8.25 13.94 -54.84
C GLY A 11 -8.88 12.86 -53.97
N VAL A 12 -8.22 12.29 -52.95
CA VAL A 12 -8.91 11.45 -51.93
C VAL A 12 -8.19 11.61 -50.60
N ALA A 13 -8.85 12.21 -49.63
CA ALA A 13 -8.35 12.28 -48.27
C ALA A 13 -8.54 10.91 -47.55
N THR A 14 -7.59 10.04 -47.68
CA THR A 14 -7.48 8.89 -46.80
C THR A 14 -6.81 9.38 -45.52
N ALA A 15 -7.57 9.44 -44.43
CA ALA A 15 -7.03 9.66 -43.11
C ALA A 15 -6.10 8.47 -42.77
N LEU A 16 -4.81 8.67 -42.96
CA LEU A 16 -3.79 7.80 -42.31
C LEU A 16 -3.92 8.02 -40.82
N SER A 17 -4.59 7.08 -40.15
CA SER A 17 -4.49 6.96 -38.69
C SER A 17 -3.04 6.75 -38.36
N CYS A 18 -2.35 7.79 -37.87
CA CYS A 18 -1.10 7.59 -37.14
C CYS A 18 -1.46 6.74 -35.91
N SER A 19 -1.40 5.43 -36.05
CA SER A 19 -1.29 4.57 -34.87
C SER A 19 -0.01 5.00 -34.15
N ASN A 20 -0.16 5.77 -33.08
CA ASN A 20 0.89 5.90 -32.10
C ASN A 20 1.18 4.46 -31.64
N SER A 21 2.18 3.82 -32.20
CA SER A 21 2.80 2.67 -31.59
C SER A 21 3.46 3.20 -30.32
N PHE A 22 2.66 3.29 -29.26
CA PHE A 22 3.20 3.37 -27.90
C PHE A 22 4.15 2.18 -27.81
N GLY A 23 5.45 2.46 -27.64
CA GLY A 23 6.43 1.42 -27.38
C GLY A 23 5.84 0.59 -26.24
N GLN A 24 5.48 -0.66 -26.53
CA GLN A 24 4.81 -1.53 -25.59
C GLN A 24 5.75 -1.69 -24.41
N ALA A 25 5.34 -1.26 -23.24
CA ALA A 25 6.02 -1.62 -22.01
C ALA A 25 5.89 -3.14 -21.88
N GLY A 26 6.91 -3.87 -22.33
CA GLY A 26 6.99 -5.32 -22.10
C GLY A 26 7.07 -5.54 -20.59
N GLY A 27 6.35 -6.51 -20.06
CA GLY A 27 6.38 -6.82 -18.65
C GLY A 27 5.28 -7.78 -18.24
N ILE A 28 5.32 -8.20 -16.99
CA ILE A 28 4.35 -9.10 -16.39
C ILE A 28 3.63 -8.37 -15.25
N ALA A 29 2.31 -8.50 -15.21
CA ALA A 29 1.51 -8.22 -14.03
C ALA A 29 1.23 -9.55 -13.30
N ALA A 30 1.60 -9.65 -12.03
CA ALA A 30 1.16 -10.72 -11.17
C ALA A 30 0.00 -10.21 -10.32
N ILE A 31 -1.12 -10.93 -10.35
CA ILE A 31 -2.39 -10.52 -9.75
C ILE A 31 -2.87 -11.64 -8.84
N SER A 32 -2.99 -11.34 -7.55
CA SER A 32 -3.57 -12.27 -6.58
C SER A 32 -5.06 -12.01 -6.38
N GLY A 33 -5.81 -13.09 -6.21
CA GLY A 33 -7.25 -13.08 -5.93
C GLY A 33 -7.59 -13.97 -4.75
N ARG A 34 -8.86 -14.32 -4.65
CA ARG A 34 -9.39 -15.08 -3.52
C ARG A 34 -8.73 -16.44 -3.32
N ASP A 35 -8.61 -17.22 -4.40
CA ASP A 35 -8.11 -18.60 -4.32
C ASP A 35 -7.09 -18.90 -5.42
N GLN A 36 -6.66 -17.86 -6.16
CA GLN A 36 -5.78 -17.99 -7.32
C GLN A 36 -4.85 -16.79 -7.45
N LEU A 37 -3.74 -17.03 -8.13
CA LEU A 37 -2.82 -16.00 -8.62
C LEU A 37 -2.62 -16.19 -10.12
N ALA A 38 -2.66 -15.13 -10.91
CA ALA A 38 -2.41 -15.18 -12.34
C ALA A 38 -1.29 -14.24 -12.77
N LEU A 39 -0.51 -14.65 -13.74
CA LEU A 39 0.44 -13.78 -14.44
C LEU A 39 -0.15 -13.37 -15.77
N HIS A 40 -0.07 -12.08 -16.07
CA HIS A 40 -0.54 -11.51 -17.32
C HIS A 40 0.59 -10.79 -18.04
N ASP A 41 0.62 -10.89 -19.35
CA ASP A 41 1.43 -10.02 -20.20
C ASP A 41 0.86 -8.62 -20.19
N LEU A 42 1.65 -7.63 -19.78
CA LEU A 42 1.20 -6.23 -19.67
C LEU A 42 0.92 -5.58 -21.02
N ALA A 43 1.61 -6.00 -22.08
CA ALA A 43 1.45 -5.42 -23.39
C ALA A 43 0.14 -5.86 -24.06
N THR A 44 -0.29 -7.10 -23.84
CA THR A 44 -1.49 -7.69 -24.47
C THR A 44 -2.67 -7.82 -23.51
N GLY A 45 -2.42 -7.93 -22.20
CA GLY A 45 -3.38 -8.30 -21.17
C GLY A 45 -3.68 -9.80 -21.13
N THR A 46 -2.99 -10.61 -21.95
CA THR A 46 -3.20 -12.05 -22.03
C THR A 46 -2.71 -12.74 -20.75
N GLU A 47 -3.52 -13.67 -20.23
CA GLU A 47 -3.10 -14.54 -19.14
C GLU A 47 -2.01 -15.51 -19.62
N LEU A 48 -0.89 -15.54 -18.91
CA LEU A 48 0.27 -16.36 -19.22
C LEU A 48 0.24 -17.70 -18.48
N VAL A 49 -0.17 -17.66 -17.21
CA VAL A 49 -0.28 -18.81 -16.32
C VAL A 49 -1.12 -18.46 -15.11
N ARG A 50 -1.74 -19.48 -14.52
CA ARG A 50 -2.52 -19.37 -13.28
C ARG A 50 -2.05 -20.39 -12.27
N PHE A 51 -2.00 -20.00 -11.00
CA PHE A 51 -1.62 -20.84 -9.86
C PHE A 51 -2.78 -20.91 -8.88
N GLU A 52 -2.97 -22.06 -8.25
CA GLU A 52 -3.89 -22.21 -7.15
C GLU A 52 -3.30 -21.60 -5.87
N ALA A 53 -4.12 -20.82 -5.17
CA ALA A 53 -3.78 -20.16 -3.91
C ALA A 53 -4.92 -20.32 -2.91
N PRO A 54 -5.21 -21.55 -2.45
CA PRO A 54 -6.35 -21.84 -1.57
C PRO A 54 -6.34 -20.97 -0.31
N GLY A 55 -7.46 -20.31 -0.03
CA GLY A 55 -7.59 -19.40 1.11
C GLY A 55 -7.01 -18.01 0.88
N GLY A 56 -6.58 -17.74 -0.34
CA GLY A 56 -6.18 -16.41 -0.80
C GLY A 56 -4.73 -16.05 -0.54
N SER A 57 -4.25 -15.14 -1.40
CA SER A 57 -2.97 -14.45 -1.23
C SER A 57 -3.26 -13.07 -0.65
N SER A 58 -2.83 -12.80 0.57
CA SER A 58 -3.08 -11.52 1.25
C SER A 58 -2.13 -10.41 0.80
N ASP A 59 -0.95 -10.77 0.32
CA ASP A 59 0.02 -9.82 -0.23
C ASP A 59 0.90 -10.46 -1.30
N LEU A 60 1.46 -9.62 -2.14
CA LEU A 60 2.28 -10.00 -3.28
C LEU A 60 3.42 -8.98 -3.43
N LEU A 61 4.64 -9.47 -3.60
CA LEU A 61 5.84 -8.66 -3.75
C LEU A 61 6.68 -9.20 -4.90
N ALA A 62 7.07 -8.34 -5.84
CA ALA A 62 8.01 -8.70 -6.92
C ALA A 62 9.40 -8.16 -6.62
N LEU A 63 10.41 -9.01 -6.77
CA LEU A 63 11.82 -8.64 -6.67
C LEU A 63 12.40 -8.32 -8.06
N GLY A 64 13.39 -7.45 -8.11
CA GLY A 64 14.12 -7.14 -9.35
C GLY A 64 14.81 -8.35 -9.98
N SER A 65 15.01 -9.42 -9.23
CA SER A 65 15.53 -10.70 -9.72
C SER A 65 14.56 -11.50 -10.61
N GLY A 66 13.30 -11.05 -10.74
CA GLY A 66 12.27 -11.79 -11.46
C GLY A 66 11.57 -12.85 -10.63
N VAL A 67 11.66 -12.79 -9.31
CA VAL A 67 10.92 -13.65 -8.39
C VAL A 67 9.81 -12.83 -7.73
N ALA A 68 8.60 -13.36 -7.72
CA ALA A 68 7.52 -12.86 -6.89
C ALA A 68 7.35 -13.75 -5.65
N LEU A 69 7.02 -13.10 -4.54
CA LEU A 69 6.62 -13.77 -3.30
C LEU A 69 5.14 -13.51 -3.07
N SER A 70 4.40 -14.54 -2.68
CA SER A 70 2.97 -14.47 -2.40
C SER A 70 2.68 -15.06 -1.02
N ASN A 71 2.05 -14.29 -0.14
CA ASN A 71 1.59 -14.78 1.17
C ASN A 71 0.33 -15.63 1.02
N HIS A 72 0.38 -16.88 1.43
CA HIS A 72 -0.78 -17.76 1.50
C HIS A 72 -1.25 -17.82 2.96
N THR A 73 -2.18 -16.95 3.29
CA THR A 73 -2.60 -16.70 4.68
C THR A 73 -3.19 -17.93 5.36
N ALA A 74 -4.02 -18.70 4.68
CA ALA A 74 -4.65 -19.89 5.25
C ALA A 74 -3.66 -21.05 5.45
N ALA A 75 -2.66 -21.14 4.57
CA ALA A 75 -1.63 -22.19 4.63
C ALA A 75 -0.46 -21.82 5.55
N ASN A 76 -0.33 -20.56 5.97
CA ASN A 76 0.83 -20.02 6.68
C ASN A 76 2.14 -20.21 5.91
N GLU A 77 2.11 -19.94 4.61
CA GLU A 77 3.22 -20.11 3.70
C GLU A 77 3.51 -18.84 2.91
N VAL A 78 4.75 -18.72 2.45
CA VAL A 78 5.18 -17.80 1.40
C VAL A 78 5.55 -18.62 0.17
N VAL A 79 4.83 -18.41 -0.93
CA VAL A 79 5.06 -19.08 -2.19
C VAL A 79 5.99 -18.26 -3.06
N LEU A 80 7.00 -18.90 -3.65
CA LEU A 80 8.00 -18.30 -4.52
C LEU A 80 7.67 -18.61 -5.96
N ILE A 81 7.59 -17.61 -6.83
CA ILE A 81 7.20 -17.73 -8.23
C ILE A 81 8.28 -17.09 -9.10
N ASP A 82 8.87 -17.85 -10.01
CA ASP A 82 9.74 -17.33 -11.06
C ASP A 82 8.86 -16.71 -12.17
N LEU A 83 8.89 -15.42 -12.30
CA LEU A 83 8.09 -14.66 -13.26
C LEU A 83 8.55 -14.89 -14.70
N ASN A 84 9.85 -15.13 -14.93
CA ASN A 84 10.40 -15.38 -16.25
C ASN A 84 10.04 -16.80 -16.75
N ARG A 85 10.17 -17.80 -15.86
CA ARG A 85 9.80 -19.20 -16.15
C ARG A 85 8.31 -19.45 -16.03
N ARG A 86 7.57 -18.52 -15.38
CA ARG A 86 6.13 -18.64 -15.09
C ARG A 86 5.81 -19.90 -14.29
N ALA A 87 6.59 -20.14 -13.26
CA ALA A 87 6.52 -21.37 -12.47
C ALA A 87 6.70 -21.09 -10.98
N GLU A 88 6.00 -21.88 -10.17
CA GLU A 88 6.29 -21.97 -8.74
C GLU A 88 7.66 -22.65 -8.57
N ILE A 89 8.54 -22.05 -7.78
CA ILE A 89 9.91 -22.54 -7.54
C ILE A 89 10.14 -22.97 -6.10
N GLY A 90 9.18 -22.76 -5.22
CA GLY A 90 9.26 -23.21 -3.83
C GLY A 90 8.21 -22.62 -2.92
N ARG A 91 8.14 -23.16 -1.71
CA ARG A 91 7.30 -22.70 -0.60
C ARG A 91 8.12 -22.65 0.66
N LEU A 92 7.89 -21.63 1.45
CA LEU A 92 8.52 -21.44 2.76
C LEU A 92 7.43 -21.35 3.82
N PRO A 93 7.59 -22.00 4.99
CA PRO A 93 6.77 -21.66 6.15
C PRO A 93 6.91 -20.16 6.44
N SER A 94 5.80 -19.48 6.71
CA SER A 94 5.84 -18.05 7.03
C SER A 94 6.45 -17.75 8.42
N SER A 95 6.62 -18.79 9.24
CA SER A 95 7.21 -18.69 10.58
C SER A 95 7.78 -20.02 11.04
N SER A 96 8.91 -19.97 11.72
CA SER A 96 9.50 -21.08 12.51
C SER A 96 9.13 -20.99 13.98
N LEU A 97 8.66 -19.83 14.44
CA LEU A 97 8.28 -19.55 15.83
C LEU A 97 6.78 -19.78 16.11
N GLY A 98 6.06 -20.35 15.12
CA GLY A 98 4.63 -20.62 15.23
C GLY A 98 3.74 -19.41 14.95
N GLY A 99 4.26 -18.36 14.30
CA GLY A 99 3.46 -17.25 13.78
C GLY A 99 2.48 -17.75 12.70
N THR A 100 1.30 -17.16 12.66
CA THR A 100 0.24 -17.52 11.73
C THR A 100 -0.29 -16.29 11.01
N ARG A 101 -1.00 -16.49 9.91
CA ARG A 101 -1.61 -15.43 9.11
C ARG A 101 -0.58 -14.43 8.55
N PRO A 102 0.28 -14.83 7.61
CA PRO A 102 1.11 -13.89 6.88
C PRO A 102 0.22 -12.92 6.08
N VAL A 103 0.18 -11.66 6.49
CA VAL A 103 -0.71 -10.65 5.89
C VAL A 103 0.05 -9.66 5.04
N HIS A 104 1.20 -9.20 5.52
CA HIS A 104 1.98 -8.19 4.83
C HIS A 104 3.41 -8.63 4.52
N MET A 105 3.90 -8.18 3.37
CA MET A 105 5.30 -8.28 2.99
C MET A 105 5.86 -6.92 2.61
N TYR A 106 7.11 -6.70 2.96
CA TYR A 106 7.84 -5.48 2.64
C TYR A 106 9.24 -5.80 2.17
N LEU A 107 9.73 -5.07 1.18
CA LEU A 107 11.14 -5.10 0.83
C LEU A 107 11.86 -4.04 1.65
N SER A 108 12.84 -4.45 2.45
CA SER A 108 13.66 -3.51 3.21
C SER A 108 14.52 -2.65 2.27
N PRO A 109 14.97 -1.47 2.70
CA PRO A 109 16.06 -0.78 2.02
C PRO A 109 17.30 -1.67 1.92
N ALA A 110 18.06 -1.50 0.83
CA ALA A 110 19.37 -2.11 0.70
C ALA A 110 20.38 -1.31 1.54
N ILE A 111 20.89 -1.91 2.62
CA ILE A 111 21.87 -1.29 3.52
C ILE A 111 23.07 -2.22 3.62
N ASP A 112 24.27 -1.70 3.37
CA ASP A 112 25.54 -2.45 3.42
C ASP A 112 25.51 -3.76 2.61
N GLY A 113 24.87 -3.71 1.42
CA GLY A 113 24.75 -4.86 0.51
C GLY A 113 23.75 -5.93 0.98
N ARG A 114 22.98 -5.69 2.04
CA ARG A 114 21.93 -6.58 2.53
C ARG A 114 20.56 -5.99 2.24
N GLN A 115 19.63 -6.84 1.88
CA GLN A 115 18.23 -6.52 1.66
C GLN A 115 17.38 -7.72 2.02
N PHE A 116 16.23 -7.49 2.62
CA PHE A 116 15.37 -8.57 3.11
C PHE A 116 13.93 -8.36 2.65
N VAL A 117 13.25 -9.46 2.35
CA VAL A 117 11.79 -9.47 2.40
C VAL A 117 11.39 -9.69 3.85
N VAL A 118 10.62 -8.77 4.38
CA VAL A 118 10.05 -8.82 5.72
C VAL A 118 8.63 -9.32 5.62
N VAL A 119 8.34 -10.48 6.19
CA VAL A 119 7.00 -11.07 6.24
C VAL A 119 6.43 -10.89 7.63
N LEU A 120 5.26 -10.27 7.73
CA LEU A 120 4.54 -10.12 8.99
C LEU A 120 3.42 -11.16 9.10
N ASN A 121 3.49 -11.94 10.16
CA ASN A 121 2.44 -12.84 10.58
C ASN A 121 1.64 -12.16 11.68
N ASP A 122 0.39 -11.80 11.39
CA ASP A 122 -0.45 -11.04 12.33
C ASP A 122 -0.84 -11.86 13.58
N GLY A 123 -0.78 -13.18 13.48
CA GLY A 123 -1.32 -14.05 14.49
C GLY A 123 -2.84 -13.90 14.62
N ASN A 124 -3.35 -14.20 15.79
CA ASN A 124 -4.72 -13.90 16.16
C ASN A 124 -4.77 -12.58 16.93
N GLU A 125 -4.80 -11.46 16.23
CA GLU A 125 -4.79 -10.11 16.80
C GLU A 125 -6.08 -9.75 17.55
N ARG A 126 -7.13 -10.49 17.31
CA ARG A 126 -8.45 -10.25 17.92
C ARG A 126 -8.92 -11.52 18.59
N ARG A 127 -9.43 -11.39 19.79
CA ARG A 127 -10.25 -12.47 20.31
C ARG A 127 -11.39 -12.71 19.33
N THR A 128 -11.45 -13.91 18.83
CA THR A 128 -12.60 -14.32 18.03
C THR A 128 -13.84 -14.35 18.92
N ALA A 129 -15.03 -14.34 18.31
CA ALA A 129 -16.28 -14.55 19.03
C ALA A 129 -16.30 -15.86 19.87
N LYS A 130 -15.32 -16.73 19.69
CA LYS A 130 -15.11 -17.99 20.43
C LYS A 130 -14.27 -17.87 21.69
N GLY A 131 -13.78 -16.67 22.03
CA GLY A 131 -12.98 -16.46 23.24
C GLY A 131 -11.54 -17.01 23.18
N GLU A 132 -11.02 -17.27 21.98
CA GLU A 132 -9.64 -17.67 21.78
C GLU A 132 -8.70 -16.54 22.21
N ARG A 133 -7.59 -16.90 22.85
CA ARG A 133 -6.58 -15.90 23.25
C ARG A 133 -5.88 -15.36 22.02
N PRO A 134 -5.56 -14.06 21.98
CA PRO A 134 -4.66 -13.51 20.98
C PRO A 134 -3.32 -14.25 20.97
N THR A 135 -2.75 -14.43 19.80
CA THR A 135 -1.41 -15.01 19.62
C THR A 135 -0.44 -13.94 19.17
N ASP A 136 0.84 -14.12 19.53
CA ASP A 136 1.89 -13.20 19.12
C ASP A 136 1.98 -13.12 17.59
N SER A 137 2.20 -11.91 17.09
CA SER A 137 2.69 -11.68 15.75
C SER A 137 4.17 -12.06 15.66
N THR A 138 4.62 -12.46 14.48
CA THR A 138 6.04 -12.69 14.21
C THR A 138 6.47 -11.95 12.96
N MET A 139 7.77 -11.68 12.88
CA MET A 139 8.41 -11.07 11.73
C MET A 139 9.51 -11.99 11.23
N LEU A 140 9.36 -12.49 10.00
CA LEU A 140 10.35 -13.33 9.32
C LEU A 140 11.15 -12.47 8.34
N LEU A 141 12.47 -12.65 8.31
CA LEU A 141 13.37 -12.07 7.32
C LEU A 141 13.80 -13.12 6.31
N ILE A 142 13.58 -12.86 5.02
CA ILE A 142 14.03 -13.67 3.90
C ILE A 142 15.08 -12.87 3.14
N ASP A 143 16.25 -13.47 2.85
CA ASP A 143 17.30 -12.80 2.10
C ASP A 143 16.84 -12.50 0.66
N ALA A 144 16.89 -11.22 0.28
CA ALA A 144 16.47 -10.73 -1.04
C ALA A 144 17.63 -10.39 -1.98
N VAL A 145 18.87 -10.60 -1.55
CA VAL A 145 20.07 -10.28 -2.36
C VAL A 145 20.37 -11.44 -3.31
N GLN A 146 20.16 -11.25 -4.60
CA GLN A 146 20.30 -12.30 -5.61
C GLN A 146 21.68 -12.99 -5.64
N SER A 147 22.75 -12.25 -5.33
CA SER A 147 24.10 -12.80 -5.26
C SER A 147 24.44 -13.50 -3.95
N SER A 148 23.53 -13.48 -2.99
CA SER A 148 23.74 -14.12 -1.68
C SER A 148 23.58 -15.64 -1.77
N PRO A 149 24.40 -16.43 -1.05
CA PRO A 149 24.20 -17.89 -0.91
C PRO A 149 22.91 -18.23 -0.17
N ASN A 150 22.30 -17.26 0.52
CA ASN A 150 21.05 -17.38 1.23
C ASN A 150 19.86 -16.77 0.46
N PHE A 151 20.03 -16.40 -0.79
CA PHE A 151 18.95 -15.83 -1.59
C PHE A 151 17.66 -16.67 -1.48
N LEU A 152 16.55 -16.01 -1.17
CA LEU A 152 15.23 -16.58 -0.93
C LEU A 152 15.15 -17.57 0.25
N LYS A 153 16.10 -17.55 1.16
CA LYS A 153 16.05 -18.37 2.39
C LYS A 153 15.69 -17.51 3.60
N PRO A 154 14.94 -18.05 4.56
CA PRO A 154 14.79 -17.45 5.87
C PRO A 154 16.16 -17.29 6.55
N VAL A 155 16.43 -16.09 7.10
CA VAL A 155 17.71 -15.75 7.75
C VAL A 155 17.54 -15.23 9.16
N GLY A 156 16.31 -14.94 9.57
CA GLY A 156 16.00 -14.50 10.93
C GLY A 156 14.51 -14.39 11.18
N GLU A 157 14.12 -14.51 12.44
CA GLU A 157 12.75 -14.33 12.87
C GLU A 157 12.70 -13.82 14.30
N VAL A 158 11.68 -13.03 14.63
CA VAL A 158 11.44 -12.51 15.98
C VAL A 158 9.96 -12.44 16.30
N ARG A 159 9.60 -12.62 17.58
CA ARG A 159 8.25 -12.32 18.10
C ARG A 159 8.11 -10.84 18.32
N LEU A 160 6.96 -10.29 17.91
CA LEU A 160 6.69 -8.86 17.99
C LEU A 160 5.71 -8.48 19.12
N GLY A 161 5.11 -9.47 19.77
CA GLY A 161 3.91 -9.24 20.59
C GLY A 161 2.63 -9.28 19.78
N ILE A 162 1.50 -8.99 20.41
CA ILE A 162 0.16 -9.17 19.82
C ILE A 162 -0.15 -8.01 18.86
N GLY A 163 -0.67 -8.34 17.67
CA GLY A 163 -1.31 -7.39 16.77
C GLY A 163 -0.38 -6.53 15.93
N HIS A 164 0.93 -6.81 15.86
CA HIS A 164 1.84 -6.09 14.99
C HIS A 164 1.53 -6.41 13.51
N HIS A 165 1.39 -5.39 12.69
CA HIS A 165 0.78 -5.49 11.36
C HIS A 165 1.51 -4.73 10.26
N LYS A 166 2.11 -3.58 10.56
CA LYS A 166 2.78 -2.72 9.58
C LYS A 166 4.20 -2.39 10.02
N VAL A 167 5.08 -2.18 9.03
CA VAL A 167 6.45 -1.73 9.31
C VAL A 167 6.83 -0.52 8.46
N GLY A 168 7.59 0.39 9.09
CA GLY A 168 8.34 1.43 8.43
C GLY A 168 9.83 1.23 8.67
N PHE A 169 10.66 1.47 7.65
CA PHE A 169 12.11 1.21 7.71
C PHE A 169 12.89 2.49 7.87
N SER A 170 14.01 2.42 8.61
CA SER A 170 15.09 3.38 8.44
C SER A 170 15.71 3.22 7.05
N MET A 171 16.09 4.35 6.46
CA MET A 171 16.83 4.38 5.19
C MET A 171 18.36 4.37 5.39
N ARG A 172 18.82 4.42 6.64
CA ARG A 172 20.23 4.62 7.01
C ARG A 172 20.83 3.50 7.83
N ARG A 173 20.01 2.89 8.67
CA ARG A 173 20.41 1.80 9.58
C ARG A 173 19.50 0.59 9.37
N PRO A 174 19.95 -0.63 9.64
CA PRO A 174 19.10 -1.82 9.59
C PRO A 174 18.12 -1.84 10.77
N ARG A 175 17.23 -0.85 10.80
CA ARG A 175 16.16 -0.69 11.79
C ARG A 175 14.81 -0.55 11.14
N LEU A 176 13.79 -1.02 11.85
CA LEU A 176 12.39 -0.83 11.46
C LEU A 176 11.53 -0.54 12.68
N ALA A 177 10.41 0.13 12.46
CA ALA A 177 9.36 0.32 13.44
C ALA A 177 8.15 -0.53 13.03
N ALA A 178 7.76 -1.49 13.86
CA ALA A 178 6.59 -2.33 13.67
C ALA A 178 5.43 -1.80 14.51
N SER A 179 4.25 -1.62 13.90
CA SER A 179 3.09 -1.04 14.55
C SER A 179 2.03 -2.08 14.90
N ASN A 180 1.39 -1.92 16.04
CA ASN A 180 0.32 -2.76 16.54
C ASN A 180 -1.03 -2.11 16.25
N ILE A 181 -1.87 -2.76 15.46
CA ILE A 181 -3.20 -2.24 15.10
C ILE A 181 -4.30 -2.59 16.11
N SER A 182 -4.00 -3.46 17.06
CA SER A 182 -4.99 -3.94 18.05
C SER A 182 -4.94 -3.21 19.39
N ASP A 183 -4.04 -2.24 19.55
CA ASP A 183 -3.83 -1.44 20.78
C ASP A 183 -3.56 -2.26 22.04
N CYS A 184 -2.96 -3.42 21.88
CA CYS A 184 -2.60 -4.28 22.99
C CYS A 184 -1.23 -3.88 23.53
N ALA A 185 -1.16 -3.04 24.51
CA ALA A 185 0.02 -2.66 25.29
C ALA A 185 1.15 -1.95 24.50
N ASP A 186 1.74 -2.60 23.52
CA ASP A 186 2.89 -2.11 22.77
C ASP A 186 2.40 -1.54 21.43
N VAL A 187 2.39 -0.22 21.29
CA VAL A 187 1.77 0.41 20.10
C VAL A 187 2.72 0.41 18.90
N VAL A 188 4.01 0.71 19.12
CA VAL A 188 5.05 0.65 18.11
C VAL A 188 6.35 0.13 18.73
N SER A 189 6.94 -0.88 18.12
CA SER A 189 8.21 -1.47 18.56
C SER A 189 9.29 -1.26 17.50
N VAL A 190 10.44 -0.75 17.92
CA VAL A 190 11.62 -0.54 17.06
C VAL A 190 12.56 -1.70 17.21
N PHE A 191 12.92 -2.31 16.09
CA PHE A 191 13.85 -3.43 16.02
C PHE A 191 15.10 -3.07 15.21
N ASP A 192 16.24 -3.58 15.65
CA ASP A 192 17.51 -3.59 14.92
C ASP A 192 17.74 -4.99 14.33
N TYR A 193 17.91 -5.07 13.02
CA TYR A 193 18.13 -6.31 12.28
C TYR A 193 19.50 -6.36 11.58
N ALA A 194 20.49 -5.62 12.10
CA ALA A 194 21.86 -5.65 11.59
C ALA A 194 22.45 -7.07 11.60
N ASN A 195 22.11 -7.85 12.62
CA ASN A 195 22.32 -9.28 12.62
C ASN A 195 20.96 -9.98 12.49
N PRO A 196 20.58 -10.48 11.29
CA PRO A 196 19.28 -11.10 11.11
C PRO A 196 19.06 -12.36 11.95
N ALA A 197 20.13 -13.06 12.35
CA ALA A 197 20.04 -14.21 13.26
C ALA A 197 19.77 -13.79 14.72
N GLU A 198 19.94 -12.51 15.06
CA GLU A 198 19.76 -11.98 16.41
C GLU A 198 19.08 -10.60 16.32
N ILE A 199 17.82 -10.56 15.91
CA ILE A 199 17.04 -9.34 15.82
C ILE A 199 16.80 -8.78 17.22
N LYS A 200 17.13 -7.50 17.46
CA LYS A 200 17.08 -6.88 18.78
C LYS A 200 15.95 -5.86 18.89
N LEU A 201 15.15 -5.97 19.94
CA LEU A 201 14.24 -4.90 20.34
C LEU A 201 15.07 -3.72 20.88
N VAL A 202 14.91 -2.54 20.26
CA VAL A 202 15.61 -1.31 20.64
C VAL A 202 14.75 -0.50 21.60
N LYS A 203 13.48 -0.32 21.27
CA LYS A 203 12.52 0.46 22.06
C LYS A 203 11.09 0.05 21.73
N THR A 204 10.24 0.09 22.74
CA THR A 204 8.79 0.05 22.60
C THR A 204 8.21 1.41 22.95
N PHE A 205 7.31 1.91 22.11
CA PHE A 205 6.48 3.08 22.38
C PHE A 205 5.09 2.60 22.84
N THR A 206 4.71 3.05 24.00
CA THR A 206 3.41 2.77 24.63
C THR A 206 2.35 3.77 24.16
N SER A 207 1.11 3.55 24.54
CA SER A 207 0.03 4.48 24.30
C SER A 207 0.30 5.87 24.92
N ALA A 208 0.92 5.90 26.10
CA ALA A 208 1.30 7.15 26.77
C ALA A 208 2.34 7.94 25.97
N ASP A 209 3.35 7.27 25.37
CA ASP A 209 4.33 7.92 24.49
C ASP A 209 3.65 8.53 23.25
N LEU A 210 2.49 8.02 22.86
CA LEU A 210 1.67 8.50 21.73
C LEU A 210 0.56 9.48 22.17
N GLY A 211 0.72 10.13 23.34
CA GLY A 211 -0.13 11.20 23.79
C GLY A 211 -1.48 10.76 24.37
N TYR A 212 -1.62 9.48 24.69
CA TYR A 212 -2.80 9.00 25.38
C TYR A 212 -2.77 9.44 26.85
N ASP A 213 -3.79 10.18 27.27
CA ASP A 213 -3.88 10.81 28.58
C ASP A 213 -4.67 9.98 29.63
N GLY A 214 -5.19 8.83 29.24
CA GLY A 214 -6.00 7.98 30.11
C GLY A 214 -7.46 8.42 30.27
N SER A 215 -7.87 9.52 29.61
CA SER A 215 -9.21 10.08 29.76
C SER A 215 -10.31 9.20 29.17
N THR A 216 -9.98 8.39 28.17
CA THR A 216 -10.88 7.43 27.53
C THR A 216 -10.29 6.04 27.62
N PRO A 217 -11.00 5.01 28.09
CA PRO A 217 -10.46 3.67 28.15
C PRO A 217 -9.95 3.20 26.78
N LEU A 218 -8.75 2.63 26.74
CA LEU A 218 -8.25 1.97 25.54
C LEU A 218 -9.03 0.65 25.36
N LYS A 219 -9.29 0.32 24.11
CA LYS A 219 -9.78 -1.02 23.76
C LYS A 219 -8.65 -2.01 23.94
N THR A 220 -8.77 -2.90 24.91
CA THR A 220 -7.75 -3.92 25.17
C THR A 220 -7.96 -5.16 24.31
N CYS A 221 -6.90 -5.92 24.07
CA CYS A 221 -6.94 -7.19 23.35
C CYS A 221 -7.86 -8.22 24.03
N ASP A 222 -8.06 -8.08 25.33
CA ASP A 222 -8.87 -9.00 26.13
C ASP A 222 -10.38 -8.71 26.08
N GLU A 223 -10.77 -7.59 25.49
CA GLU A 223 -12.14 -7.08 25.56
C GLU A 223 -12.78 -6.95 24.17
N THR A 224 -13.21 -8.09 23.61
CA THR A 224 -14.00 -8.08 22.38
C THR A 224 -15.34 -7.36 22.61
N GLY A 225 -15.62 -6.38 21.74
CA GLY A 225 -16.93 -5.72 21.71
C GLY A 225 -17.12 -4.53 22.64
N LYS A 226 -16.17 -4.20 23.51
CA LYS A 226 -16.26 -2.97 24.32
C LYS A 226 -15.85 -1.74 23.50
N SER A 227 -16.53 -0.63 23.74
CA SER A 227 -16.17 0.67 23.21
C SER A 227 -14.90 1.17 23.90
N GLY A 228 -13.93 1.63 23.12
CA GLY A 228 -12.70 2.22 23.62
C GLY A 228 -11.95 2.92 22.52
N LEU A 229 -11.02 3.80 22.87
CA LEU A 229 -10.14 4.45 21.91
C LEU A 229 -9.17 3.42 21.34
N MET A 230 -9.05 3.39 20.04
CA MET A 230 -8.01 2.64 19.34
C MET A 230 -7.03 3.63 18.74
N LEU A 231 -5.77 3.60 19.18
CA LEU A 231 -4.70 4.36 18.52
C LEU A 231 -4.46 3.82 17.12
N SER A 232 -4.38 2.51 17.01
CA SER A 232 -4.33 1.75 15.75
C SER A 232 -3.42 2.40 14.70
N PRO A 233 -2.09 2.40 14.89
CA PRO A 233 -1.14 2.93 13.91
C PRO A 233 -1.11 2.04 12.68
N HIS A 234 -1.93 2.35 11.68
CA HIS A 234 -2.14 1.49 10.51
C HIS A 234 -1.41 1.96 9.26
N GLY A 235 -1.56 3.24 8.88
CA GLY A 235 -0.83 3.78 7.74
C GLY A 235 0.65 3.99 8.09
N THR A 236 1.57 3.52 7.25
CA THR A 236 3.01 3.68 7.49
C THR A 236 3.76 4.11 6.24
N GLY A 237 4.85 4.84 6.43
CA GLY A 237 5.79 5.23 5.39
C GLY A 237 7.04 5.86 5.97
N THR A 238 8.08 6.02 5.16
CA THR A 238 9.33 6.65 5.55
C THR A 238 9.63 7.83 4.64
N SER A 239 10.01 8.97 5.20
CA SER A 239 10.46 10.11 4.40
C SER A 239 11.88 9.88 3.88
N GLY A 240 12.05 9.92 2.57
CA GLY A 240 13.37 9.82 1.94
C GLY A 240 14.31 10.97 2.33
N ALA A 241 13.78 12.18 2.59
CA ALA A 241 14.58 13.33 2.97
C ALA A 241 15.09 13.29 4.41
N THR A 242 14.27 12.81 5.35
CA THR A 242 14.60 12.83 6.78
C THR A 242 15.00 11.47 7.32
N GLY A 243 14.61 10.38 6.66
CA GLY A 243 14.77 9.00 7.14
C GLY A 243 13.80 8.65 8.27
N LYS A 244 12.94 9.57 8.71
CA LYS A 244 11.98 9.33 9.79
C LYS A 244 10.81 8.48 9.32
N VAL A 245 10.32 7.62 10.21
CA VAL A 245 9.16 6.76 9.98
C VAL A 245 7.90 7.47 10.45
N TYR A 246 6.86 7.38 9.65
CA TYR A 246 5.56 7.98 9.90
C TYR A 246 4.52 6.88 10.06
N HIS A 247 3.77 6.90 11.16
CA HIS A 247 2.58 6.08 11.35
C HIS A 247 1.36 6.96 11.55
N PHE A 248 0.30 6.64 10.83
CA PHE A 248 -0.98 7.30 11.02
C PHE A 248 -1.78 6.60 12.13
N LEU A 249 -2.12 7.36 13.18
CA LEU A 249 -2.91 6.87 14.31
C LEU A 249 -4.41 6.98 13.96
N THR A 250 -5.00 5.85 13.57
CA THR A 250 -6.36 5.80 13.01
C THR A 250 -7.42 6.36 13.95
N GLY A 251 -7.29 6.11 15.26
CA GLY A 251 -8.28 6.51 16.24
C GLY A 251 -8.25 7.99 16.62
N THR A 252 -7.08 8.63 16.58
CA THR A 252 -6.89 10.01 17.01
C THR A 252 -6.75 11.00 15.86
N GLY A 253 -6.51 10.50 14.64
CA GLY A 253 -6.27 11.36 13.49
C GLY A 253 -4.90 12.03 13.51
N GLN A 254 -3.99 11.55 14.34
CA GLN A 254 -2.62 12.05 14.45
C GLN A 254 -1.67 11.24 13.56
N ILE A 255 -0.56 11.87 13.23
CA ILE A 255 0.60 11.21 12.61
C ILE A 255 1.71 11.19 13.67
N ALA A 256 2.17 9.99 14.00
CA ALA A 256 3.34 9.79 14.83
C ALA A 256 4.59 9.72 13.95
N ILE A 257 5.54 10.59 14.21
CA ILE A 257 6.82 10.74 13.50
C ILE A 257 7.92 10.18 14.38
N PHE A 258 8.49 9.05 13.97
CA PHE A 258 9.53 8.34 14.73
C PHE A 258 10.91 8.61 14.14
N ASP A 259 11.82 9.11 14.96
CA ASP A 259 13.25 9.09 14.67
C ASP A 259 13.82 7.78 15.23
N ILE A 260 13.86 6.74 14.38
CA ILE A 260 14.33 5.42 14.77
C ILE A 260 15.84 5.25 14.58
N ASP A 261 16.52 6.24 14.01
CA ASP A 261 17.97 6.25 13.82
C ASP A 261 18.71 6.85 15.00
N ALA A 262 18.03 7.58 15.86
CA ALA A 262 18.60 8.06 17.11
C ALA A 262 19.05 6.89 18.00
N ASP A 263 20.07 7.09 18.83
CA ASP A 263 20.54 6.06 19.76
C ASP A 263 19.43 5.63 20.72
N VAL A 264 18.63 6.59 21.17
CA VAL A 264 17.35 6.36 21.84
C VAL A 264 16.25 6.87 20.90
N PRO A 265 15.46 5.97 20.28
CA PRO A 265 14.37 6.39 19.39
C PRO A 265 13.38 7.35 20.06
N THR A 266 12.92 8.34 19.31
CA THR A 266 11.98 9.37 19.77
C THR A 266 10.73 9.41 18.90
N VAL A 267 9.66 10.00 19.42
CA VAL A 267 8.41 10.24 18.70
C VAL A 267 7.93 11.67 18.86
N LYS A 268 7.38 12.21 17.78
CA LYS A 268 6.67 13.50 17.76
C LYS A 268 5.29 13.28 17.15
N LEU A 269 4.28 13.93 17.69
CA LEU A 269 2.90 13.86 17.19
C LEU A 269 2.56 15.09 16.35
N LEU A 270 1.89 14.86 15.23
CA LEU A 270 1.38 15.88 14.35
C LEU A 270 -0.13 15.68 14.18
N GLN A 271 -0.93 16.71 14.56
CA GLN A 271 -2.37 16.65 14.42
C GLN A 271 -2.80 16.90 12.97
N THR A 272 -3.74 16.08 12.48
CA THR A 272 -4.48 16.29 11.25
C THR A 272 -5.98 16.37 11.55
N SER A 273 -6.78 16.83 10.59
CA SER A 273 -8.24 16.91 10.77
C SER A 273 -9.00 15.67 10.30
N GLY A 274 -8.31 14.72 9.64
CA GLY A 274 -8.92 13.48 9.17
C GLY A 274 -8.85 12.35 10.19
N SER A 275 -9.56 11.28 9.91
CA SER A 275 -9.52 10.03 10.68
C SER A 275 -9.21 8.84 9.77
N GLY A 276 -8.49 7.87 10.29
CA GLY A 276 -8.11 6.68 9.54
C GLY A 276 -7.11 7.00 8.42
N GLY A 277 -6.40 6.01 7.98
CA GLY A 277 -5.46 6.08 6.86
C GLY A 277 -4.78 4.74 6.69
N ALA A 278 -4.68 4.25 5.46
CA ALA A 278 -4.07 2.94 5.20
C ALA A 278 -2.62 3.07 4.73
N SER A 279 -2.22 4.23 4.20
CA SER A 279 -0.86 4.45 3.72
C SER A 279 -0.35 5.85 4.07
N VAL A 280 0.96 5.95 4.17
CA VAL A 280 1.72 7.20 4.17
C VAL A 280 2.78 7.02 3.09
N LYS A 281 2.78 7.88 2.07
CA LYS A 281 3.69 7.75 0.93
C LYS A 281 4.48 9.05 0.74
N ASP A 282 5.78 8.93 0.51
CA ASP A 282 6.59 10.07 0.12
C ASP A 282 6.40 10.43 -1.36
N LEU A 283 6.42 11.72 -1.63
CA LEU A 283 6.61 12.22 -3.00
C LEU A 283 8.08 12.06 -3.40
N PRO A 284 8.40 11.92 -4.68
CA PRO A 284 9.77 11.92 -5.16
C PRO A 284 10.59 13.05 -4.56
N GLY A 285 11.77 12.70 -4.02
CA GLY A 285 12.60 13.61 -3.23
C GLY A 285 12.37 13.54 -1.71
N GLY A 286 11.31 12.86 -1.27
CA GLY A 286 11.09 12.49 0.13
C GLY A 286 10.79 13.62 1.11
N ARG A 287 10.78 14.90 0.64
CA ARG A 287 10.45 16.03 1.48
C ARG A 287 8.98 16.09 1.87
N PHE A 288 8.11 15.75 0.93
CA PHE A 288 6.68 15.78 1.17
C PHE A 288 6.12 14.37 1.21
N MET A 289 5.17 14.16 2.10
CA MET A 289 4.47 12.90 2.21
C MET A 289 2.97 13.12 2.02
N VAL A 290 2.29 12.18 1.41
CA VAL A 290 0.84 12.20 1.22
C VAL A 290 0.18 11.13 2.06
N VAL A 291 -0.92 11.51 2.71
CA VAL A 291 -1.67 10.66 3.62
C VAL A 291 -3.14 10.73 3.23
N PRO A 292 -3.65 9.71 2.52
CA PRO A 292 -5.08 9.59 2.30
C PRO A 292 -5.75 9.25 3.62
N GLN A 293 -6.74 10.02 3.99
CA GLN A 293 -7.46 9.88 5.24
C GLN A 293 -8.91 9.52 4.95
N ARG A 294 -9.44 8.62 5.74
CA ARG A 294 -10.86 8.30 5.70
C ARG A 294 -11.64 9.55 6.11
N GLY A 295 -12.78 9.74 5.47
CA GLY A 295 -13.59 10.91 5.70
C GLY A 295 -14.17 11.00 7.09
N PRO A 296 -14.75 12.16 7.43
CA PRO A 296 -15.56 12.29 8.62
C PRO A 296 -16.65 11.22 8.62
N ARG A 297 -17.11 10.83 9.80
CA ARG A 297 -18.19 9.85 9.94
C ARG A 297 -19.48 10.29 9.25
N GLU A 298 -19.63 11.57 8.99
CA GLU A 298 -20.74 12.19 8.30
C GLU A 298 -20.34 12.57 6.87
N VAL A 299 -21.23 12.31 5.92
CA VAL A 299 -21.04 12.72 4.54
C VAL A 299 -21.43 14.19 4.42
N HIS A 300 -20.50 15.02 4.03
CA HIS A 300 -20.75 16.43 3.77
C HIS A 300 -20.94 16.66 2.28
N GLN A 301 -22.06 17.27 1.91
CA GLN A 301 -22.31 17.73 0.54
C GLN A 301 -21.67 19.10 0.34
N ARG A 302 -21.10 19.36 -0.83
CA ARG A 302 -20.67 20.70 -1.19
C ARG A 302 -21.86 21.67 -1.20
N ALA A 303 -21.58 22.96 -0.99
CA ALA A 303 -22.61 23.99 -1.00
C ALA A 303 -23.37 24.09 -2.34
N ASP A 304 -22.74 23.68 -3.46
CA ASP A 304 -23.37 23.59 -4.78
C ASP A 304 -24.22 22.31 -4.97
N GLY A 305 -24.27 21.43 -3.98
CA GLY A 305 -25.06 20.21 -4.00
C GLY A 305 -24.50 19.08 -4.88
N ALA A 306 -23.38 19.30 -5.56
CA ALA A 306 -22.93 18.41 -6.63
C ALA A 306 -22.07 17.24 -6.17
N LEU A 307 -21.36 17.35 -5.06
CA LEU A 307 -20.34 16.38 -4.67
C LEU A 307 -20.40 16.06 -3.18
N CYS A 308 -20.12 14.79 -2.84
CA CYS A 308 -19.98 14.33 -1.46
C CYS A 308 -18.53 14.20 -1.04
N GLN A 309 -18.24 14.51 0.21
CA GLN A 309 -16.94 14.27 0.78
C GLN A 309 -16.76 12.78 1.13
N VAL A 310 -15.74 12.15 0.53
CA VAL A 310 -15.40 10.74 0.76
C VAL A 310 -14.14 10.56 1.61
N GLY A 311 -13.44 11.64 1.91
CA GLY A 311 -12.23 11.62 2.70
C GLY A 311 -11.50 12.94 2.67
N GLN A 312 -10.24 12.90 3.09
CA GLN A 312 -9.30 14.02 3.03
C GLN A 312 -7.95 13.52 2.53
N LEU A 313 -7.23 14.37 1.81
CA LEU A 313 -5.82 14.17 1.52
C LEU A 313 -5.01 15.15 2.35
N ALA A 314 -4.13 14.67 3.21
CA ALA A 314 -3.15 15.48 3.89
C ALA A 314 -1.80 15.40 3.15
N VAL A 315 -1.14 16.56 3.02
CA VAL A 315 0.24 16.68 2.56
C VAL A 315 1.08 17.16 3.73
N ILE A 316 2.15 16.44 4.02
CA ILE A 316 3.04 16.70 5.15
C ILE A 316 4.39 17.17 4.61
N ASP A 317 4.89 18.31 5.07
CA ASP A 317 6.29 18.68 4.91
C ASP A 317 7.11 17.95 5.96
N ALA A 318 7.80 16.88 5.55
CA ALA A 318 8.55 16.03 6.46
C ALA A 318 9.79 16.71 7.04
N VAL A 319 10.36 17.68 6.33
CA VAL A 319 11.52 18.45 6.81
C VAL A 319 11.09 19.47 7.87
N ALA A 320 9.96 20.15 7.64
CA ALA A 320 9.41 21.10 8.59
C ALA A 320 8.55 20.42 9.69
N GLU A 321 8.27 19.12 9.53
CA GLU A 321 7.39 18.33 10.43
C GLU A 321 6.06 19.02 10.73
N LYS A 322 5.38 19.42 9.66
CA LYS A 322 4.08 20.10 9.74
C LYS A 322 3.16 19.67 8.61
N VAL A 323 1.87 19.86 8.80
CA VAL A 323 0.88 19.77 7.73
C VAL A 323 1.12 20.90 6.75
N ALA A 324 1.47 20.59 5.50
CA ALA A 324 1.65 21.57 4.43
C ALA A 324 0.29 21.96 3.84
N ALA A 325 -0.57 21.00 3.63
CA ALA A 325 -1.92 21.20 3.13
C ALA A 325 -2.84 20.07 3.59
N GLN A 326 -4.12 20.34 3.66
CA GLN A 326 -5.16 19.35 3.89
C GLN A 326 -6.40 19.76 3.13
N LEU A 327 -6.93 18.85 2.30
CA LEU A 327 -8.08 19.16 1.47
C LEU A 327 -9.12 18.04 1.54
N PRO A 328 -10.42 18.39 1.58
CA PRO A 328 -11.48 17.43 1.45
C PRO A 328 -11.47 16.83 0.04
N VAL A 329 -11.78 15.56 -0.05
CA VAL A 329 -11.92 14.84 -1.32
C VAL A 329 -13.38 14.64 -1.61
N PHE A 330 -13.82 15.15 -2.77
CA PHE A 330 -15.18 15.05 -3.21
C PHE A 330 -15.31 14.13 -4.41
N TYR A 331 -16.45 13.50 -4.50
CA TYR A 331 -16.77 12.60 -5.60
C TYR A 331 -18.00 13.05 -6.39
N GLY A 332 -17.98 12.82 -7.70
CA GLY A 332 -18.80 13.46 -8.72
C GLY A 332 -20.18 12.88 -9.01
N GLU A 333 -20.87 12.25 -8.07
CA GLU A 333 -22.27 11.89 -8.26
C GLU A 333 -23.18 12.97 -7.67
N PRO A 334 -24.24 13.40 -8.39
CA PRO A 334 -25.11 14.49 -7.96
C PRO A 334 -25.94 14.17 -6.72
N THR A 335 -25.97 12.92 -6.30
CA THR A 335 -26.65 12.52 -5.07
C THR A 335 -25.65 11.87 -4.15
N CYS A 336 -25.27 12.60 -3.08
CA CYS A 336 -24.71 11.93 -1.92
C CYS A 336 -25.76 10.93 -1.45
N ARG A 337 -25.67 9.71 -1.90
CA ARG A 337 -26.35 8.66 -1.16
C ARG A 337 -25.64 8.60 0.17
N SER A 338 -26.17 9.37 1.14
CA SER A 338 -25.90 9.08 2.52
C SER A 338 -26.04 7.58 2.62
N SER A 339 -24.97 6.91 3.05
CA SER A 339 -25.00 5.52 3.45
C SER A 339 -26.39 5.21 3.99
N ILE A 340 -26.96 4.10 3.62
CA ILE A 340 -28.21 3.62 4.18
C ILE A 340 -28.14 3.87 5.66
N ALA A 341 -29.05 4.71 6.15
CA ALA A 341 -29.04 5.21 7.49
C ALA A 341 -28.89 4.03 8.46
N GLY A 342 -27.80 4.00 9.23
CA GLY A 342 -27.58 3.07 10.32
C GLY A 342 -26.44 2.09 10.21
N THR A 343 -25.73 1.95 9.08
CA THR A 343 -24.57 1.07 9.00
C THR A 343 -23.27 1.85 8.74
N PRO A 344 -22.31 1.82 9.68
CA PRO A 344 -21.02 2.49 9.51
C PRO A 344 -20.15 1.90 8.38
N HIS A 345 -20.64 0.88 7.70
CA HIS A 345 -19.84 0.00 6.85
C HIS A 345 -19.95 0.26 5.35
N GLU A 346 -20.76 1.23 4.94
CA GLU A 346 -21.11 1.44 3.52
C GLU A 346 -20.49 2.71 2.92
N ARG A 347 -19.43 3.22 3.50
CA ARG A 347 -18.81 4.44 3.04
C ARG A 347 -17.59 4.16 2.17
N ALA A 348 -17.53 4.83 1.04
CA ALA A 348 -16.28 4.98 0.32
C ALA A 348 -15.25 5.64 1.25
N ALA A 349 -14.02 5.18 1.16
CA ALA A 349 -12.93 5.71 1.94
C ALA A 349 -11.67 5.77 1.09
N LEU A 350 -10.86 6.81 1.31
CA LEU A 350 -9.53 6.84 0.75
C LEU A 350 -8.65 5.83 1.48
N GLN A 351 -7.94 5.00 0.72
CA GLN A 351 -7.13 3.92 1.28
C GLN A 351 -5.65 4.11 1.00
N TYR A 352 -5.24 3.91 -0.24
CA TYR A 352 -3.84 3.92 -0.65
C TYR A 352 -3.58 5.07 -1.63
N ALA A 353 -2.43 5.71 -1.46
CA ALA A 353 -1.93 6.72 -2.37
C ALA A 353 -0.79 6.16 -3.22
N MET A 354 -0.77 6.51 -4.48
CA MET A 354 0.31 6.18 -5.42
C MET A 354 0.77 7.47 -6.10
N PRO A 355 1.89 8.06 -5.66
CA PRO A 355 2.51 9.18 -6.33
C PRO A 355 3.05 8.80 -7.71
N SER A 356 2.86 9.69 -8.70
CA SER A 356 3.52 9.55 -9.99
C SER A 356 5.05 9.71 -9.86
N PRO A 357 5.86 9.12 -10.76
CA PRO A 357 7.30 9.20 -10.68
C PRO A 357 7.89 10.62 -10.75
N ASP A 358 7.16 11.55 -11.37
CA ASP A 358 7.55 12.96 -11.45
C ASP A 358 7.13 13.77 -10.21
N GLY A 359 6.39 13.14 -9.28
CA GLY A 359 5.94 13.76 -8.03
C GLY A 359 4.86 14.82 -8.18
N LYS A 360 4.26 14.96 -9.36
CA LYS A 360 3.26 16.00 -9.61
C LYS A 360 1.83 15.54 -9.45
N THR A 361 1.61 14.23 -9.59
CA THR A 361 0.26 13.65 -9.50
C THR A 361 0.24 12.58 -8.42
N VAL A 362 -0.86 12.53 -7.67
CA VAL A 362 -1.13 11.45 -6.73
C VAL A 362 -2.46 10.81 -7.12
N PHE A 363 -2.43 9.50 -7.28
CA PHE A 363 -3.60 8.66 -7.49
C PHE A 363 -4.00 8.07 -6.16
N VAL A 364 -5.27 8.20 -5.79
CA VAL A 364 -5.76 7.70 -4.49
C VAL A 364 -6.96 6.80 -4.74
N GLU A 365 -6.86 5.61 -4.20
CA GLU A 365 -7.94 4.65 -4.24
C GLU A 365 -9.13 5.11 -3.41
N ILE A 366 -10.31 5.04 -4.02
CA ILE A 366 -11.59 5.21 -3.34
C ILE A 366 -12.22 3.82 -3.22
N GLY A 367 -12.00 3.17 -2.09
CA GLY A 367 -12.49 1.82 -1.84
C GLY A 367 -13.65 1.76 -0.87
N THR A 368 -14.26 0.59 -0.76
CA THR A 368 -15.19 0.27 0.33
C THR A 368 -14.43 -0.25 1.53
N LEU A 369 -14.79 0.20 2.72
CA LEU A 369 -14.07 -0.16 3.96
C LEU A 369 -14.08 -1.66 4.27
N TYR A 370 -15.03 -2.42 3.75
CA TYR A 370 -15.27 -3.82 4.15
C TYR A 370 -15.63 -4.76 2.99
N GLY A 371 -15.43 -4.32 1.75
CA GLY A 371 -15.71 -5.16 0.57
C GLY A 371 -17.19 -5.50 0.35
N PRO A 372 -17.46 -6.43 -0.57
CA PRO A 372 -18.82 -6.86 -0.87
C PRO A 372 -19.54 -7.44 0.35
N PRO A 373 -20.88 -7.21 0.50
CA PRO A 373 -21.78 -6.70 -0.54
C PRO A 373 -21.89 -5.17 -0.66
N ASN A 374 -21.15 -4.42 0.12
CA ASN A 374 -21.36 -2.99 0.37
C ASN A 374 -20.59 -2.11 -0.59
N VAL A 375 -20.62 -2.39 -1.90
CA VAL A 375 -20.01 -1.54 -2.91
C VAL A 375 -20.80 -0.28 -3.09
N VAL A 376 -20.16 0.84 -2.82
CA VAL A 376 -20.73 2.17 -3.12
C VAL A 376 -20.30 2.63 -4.52
N ALA A 377 -21.05 3.56 -5.09
CA ALA A 377 -20.78 4.07 -6.45
C ALA A 377 -19.34 4.61 -6.59
N GLU A 378 -18.82 5.22 -5.54
CA GLU A 378 -17.48 5.81 -5.47
C GLU A 378 -16.35 4.78 -5.59
N SER A 379 -16.58 3.53 -5.21
CA SER A 379 -15.57 2.46 -5.36
C SER A 379 -15.27 2.07 -6.81
N ARG A 380 -15.83 2.80 -7.76
CA ARG A 380 -15.56 2.69 -9.20
C ARG A 380 -14.63 3.77 -9.72
N PHE A 381 -13.93 4.48 -8.84
CA PHE A 381 -13.10 5.60 -9.22
C PHE A 381 -11.76 5.62 -8.48
N VAL A 382 -10.78 6.18 -9.16
CA VAL A 382 -9.51 6.61 -8.58
C VAL A 382 -9.53 8.13 -8.51
N ALA A 383 -9.38 8.69 -7.33
CA ALA A 383 -9.22 10.12 -7.14
C ALA A 383 -7.83 10.55 -7.60
N VAL A 384 -7.74 11.71 -8.24
CA VAL A 384 -6.49 12.23 -8.79
C VAL A 384 -6.24 13.61 -8.23
N PHE A 385 -5.00 13.88 -7.83
CA PHE A 385 -4.58 15.15 -7.27
C PHE A 385 -3.38 15.70 -8.02
N ASP A 386 -3.41 16.99 -8.33
CA ASP A 386 -2.21 17.75 -8.66
C ASP A 386 -1.55 18.18 -7.35
N VAL A 387 -0.32 17.77 -7.17
CA VAL A 387 0.54 18.11 -6.02
C VAL A 387 1.84 18.78 -6.46
N SER A 388 1.85 19.36 -7.67
CA SER A 388 3.01 20.10 -8.20
C SER A 388 3.44 21.24 -7.26
N ASP A 389 2.48 21.87 -6.58
CA ASP A 389 2.70 22.70 -5.41
C ASP A 389 2.13 21.97 -4.17
N PRO A 390 2.97 21.31 -3.37
CA PRO A 390 2.52 20.56 -2.20
C PRO A 390 1.83 21.39 -1.11
N TYR A 391 1.98 22.71 -1.15
CA TYR A 391 1.26 23.63 -0.25
C TYR A 391 -0.10 24.06 -0.77
N ARG A 392 -0.37 23.81 -2.07
CA ARG A 392 -1.64 24.16 -2.74
C ARG A 392 -2.14 23.02 -3.64
N PRO A 393 -2.23 21.79 -3.10
CA PRO A 393 -2.72 20.68 -3.88
C PRO A 393 -4.19 20.92 -4.26
N HIS A 394 -4.62 20.33 -5.38
CA HIS A 394 -6.03 20.38 -5.77
C HIS A 394 -6.46 19.09 -6.44
N GLN A 395 -7.72 18.76 -6.29
CA GLN A 395 -8.29 17.56 -6.90
C GLN A 395 -8.54 17.80 -8.38
N LEU A 396 -8.11 16.85 -9.19
CA LEU A 396 -8.40 16.75 -10.63
C LEU A 396 -9.61 15.83 -10.86
N PRO A 397 -10.15 15.77 -12.08
CA PRO A 397 -11.18 14.80 -12.41
C PRO A 397 -10.75 13.37 -12.08
N SER A 398 -11.61 12.64 -11.39
CA SER A 398 -11.39 11.24 -11.04
C SER A 398 -11.44 10.35 -12.29
N ILE A 399 -10.72 9.22 -12.24
CA ILE A 399 -10.67 8.24 -13.32
C ILE A 399 -11.68 7.14 -13.02
N ALA A 400 -12.62 6.89 -13.92
CA ALA A 400 -13.54 5.78 -13.83
C ALA A 400 -12.79 4.46 -14.06
N VAL A 401 -13.01 3.48 -13.17
CA VAL A 401 -12.45 2.12 -13.22
C VAL A 401 -13.55 1.09 -13.01
N GLY A 402 -13.23 -0.18 -12.94
CA GLY A 402 -14.19 -1.22 -12.60
C GLY A 402 -14.66 -1.17 -11.15
N ALA A 403 -15.62 -2.00 -10.82
CA ALA A 403 -16.26 -2.03 -9.52
C ALA A 403 -15.42 -2.72 -8.44
N GLY A 404 -15.56 -2.25 -7.21
CA GLY A 404 -14.93 -2.86 -6.04
C GLY A 404 -13.45 -2.59 -6.00
N ASN A 405 -13.05 -1.39 -6.38
CA ASN A 405 -11.72 -0.89 -6.12
C ASN A 405 -11.50 -0.96 -4.60
N ASP A 406 -10.97 -2.06 -4.14
CA ASP A 406 -10.96 -2.40 -2.73
C ASP A 406 -9.58 -2.83 -2.27
N THR A 407 -8.99 -2.02 -1.43
CA THR A 407 -8.25 -2.44 -0.24
C THR A 407 -6.77 -2.69 -0.31
N ARG A 408 -6.13 -2.79 -1.47
CA ARG A 408 -4.66 -2.96 -1.52
C ARG A 408 -4.01 -2.00 -2.50
N GLU A 409 -2.75 -1.76 -2.28
CA GLU A 409 -1.97 -0.84 -3.10
C GLU A 409 -2.07 -1.14 -4.59
N HIS A 410 -2.36 -0.10 -5.38
CA HIS A 410 -2.16 -0.10 -6.82
C HIS A 410 -0.68 -0.34 -7.16
N ALA A 411 -0.39 -0.72 -8.38
CA ALA A 411 0.97 -0.88 -8.86
C ALA A 411 1.27 0.05 -10.02
N LEU A 412 2.40 0.74 -9.96
CA LEU A 412 3.00 1.38 -11.12
C LEU A 412 3.92 0.39 -11.83
N THR A 413 3.99 0.48 -13.16
CA THR A 413 5.05 -0.19 -13.92
C THR A 413 6.41 0.40 -13.57
N GLY A 414 7.49 -0.36 -13.78
CA GLY A 414 8.84 0.09 -13.43
C GLY A 414 9.27 1.38 -14.11
N ASP A 415 8.74 1.66 -15.30
CA ASP A 415 8.93 2.92 -16.04
C ASP A 415 7.95 4.03 -15.57
N GLY A 416 7.02 3.72 -14.69
CA GLY A 416 6.04 4.64 -14.13
C GLY A 416 4.95 5.11 -15.12
N ARG A 417 4.85 4.51 -16.29
CA ARG A 417 3.90 4.92 -17.33
C ARG A 417 2.48 4.41 -17.11
N LEU A 418 2.36 3.24 -16.53
CA LEU A 418 1.07 2.59 -16.32
C LEU A 418 0.81 2.41 -14.82
N LEU A 419 -0.41 2.68 -14.41
CA LEU A 419 -0.95 2.39 -13.08
C LEU A 419 -1.99 1.27 -13.22
N LEU A 420 -1.82 0.20 -12.46
CA LEU A 420 -2.71 -0.94 -12.42
C LEU A 420 -3.57 -0.89 -11.17
N VAL A 421 -4.89 -0.99 -11.35
CA VAL A 421 -5.90 -0.89 -10.29
C VAL A 421 -6.78 -2.13 -10.31
N THR A 422 -6.84 -2.86 -9.21
CA THR A 422 -7.69 -4.06 -9.10
C THR A 422 -9.16 -3.66 -8.94
N ASN A 423 -10.04 -4.33 -9.68
CA ASN A 423 -11.49 -4.17 -9.63
C ASN A 423 -12.08 -5.48 -9.09
N THR A 424 -12.15 -5.58 -7.77
CA THR A 424 -12.45 -6.83 -7.05
C THR A 424 -13.79 -7.46 -7.43
N LEU A 425 -14.81 -6.66 -7.70
CA LEU A 425 -16.14 -7.17 -8.07
C LEU A 425 -16.28 -7.50 -9.56
N ASP A 426 -15.52 -6.83 -10.40
CA ASP A 426 -15.56 -7.07 -11.85
C ASP A 426 -14.57 -8.14 -12.30
N ASN A 427 -13.82 -8.75 -11.35
CA ASN A 427 -12.77 -9.73 -11.63
C ASN A 427 -11.81 -9.24 -12.71
N SER A 428 -11.37 -8.00 -12.57
CA SER A 428 -10.55 -7.34 -13.57
C SER A 428 -9.52 -6.40 -12.95
N VAL A 429 -8.58 -5.95 -13.78
CA VAL A 429 -7.61 -4.90 -13.46
C VAL A 429 -7.73 -3.80 -14.52
N SER A 430 -7.95 -2.56 -14.08
CA SER A 430 -7.86 -1.39 -14.95
C SER A 430 -6.41 -0.97 -15.10
N VAL A 431 -5.96 -0.78 -16.34
CA VAL A 431 -4.64 -0.26 -16.68
C VAL A 431 -4.80 1.19 -17.12
N ILE A 432 -4.22 2.10 -16.37
CA ILE A 432 -4.34 3.54 -16.56
C ILE A 432 -2.99 4.06 -17.09
N ASP A 433 -3.01 4.80 -18.19
CA ASP A 433 -1.86 5.59 -18.61
C ASP A 433 -1.75 6.82 -17.71
N VAL A 434 -0.61 6.94 -17.03
CA VAL A 434 -0.37 7.95 -15.98
C VAL A 434 -0.39 9.37 -16.57
N ALA A 435 0.15 9.55 -17.78
CA ALA A 435 0.27 10.86 -18.41
C ALA A 435 -1.09 11.39 -18.89
N SER A 436 -1.86 10.56 -19.58
CA SER A 436 -3.19 10.93 -20.08
C SER A 436 -4.28 10.81 -19.03
N ARG A 437 -4.04 10.03 -17.96
CA ARG A 437 -5.03 9.72 -16.91
C ARG A 437 -6.28 9.03 -17.47
N GLN A 438 -6.06 8.13 -18.42
CA GLN A 438 -7.12 7.37 -19.08
C GLN A 438 -6.92 5.87 -18.86
N VAL A 439 -8.01 5.14 -18.67
CA VAL A 439 -7.97 3.68 -18.75
C VAL A 439 -7.70 3.29 -20.20
N VAL A 440 -6.53 2.71 -20.44
CA VAL A 440 -6.11 2.27 -21.77
C VAL A 440 -6.40 0.80 -22.01
N ARG A 441 -6.67 0.04 -20.95
CA ARG A 441 -7.03 -1.39 -21.01
C ARG A 441 -7.73 -1.82 -19.74
N THR A 442 -8.57 -2.85 -19.86
CA THR A 442 -9.08 -3.64 -18.73
C THR A 442 -8.69 -5.10 -18.97
N ILE A 443 -8.05 -5.71 -17.99
CA ILE A 443 -7.59 -7.09 -18.00
C ILE A 443 -8.55 -7.93 -17.18
N ALA A 444 -9.27 -8.87 -17.81
CA ALA A 444 -10.02 -9.89 -17.08
C ALA A 444 -9.02 -10.86 -16.40
N THR A 445 -9.25 -11.20 -15.12
CA THR A 445 -8.27 -11.97 -14.35
C THR A 445 -8.95 -12.92 -13.35
N VAL A 446 -8.24 -13.30 -12.29
CA VAL A 446 -8.71 -14.17 -11.21
C VAL A 446 -9.97 -13.61 -10.52
N ALA A 447 -10.72 -14.48 -9.89
CA ALA A 447 -11.87 -14.07 -9.11
C ALA A 447 -11.43 -13.19 -7.93
N ARG A 448 -12.10 -12.04 -7.77
CA ARG A 448 -11.87 -11.08 -6.69
C ARG A 448 -10.39 -10.67 -6.60
N PRO A 449 -9.82 -10.05 -7.64
CA PRO A 449 -8.44 -9.60 -7.61
C PRO A 449 -8.25 -8.62 -6.45
N TYR A 450 -7.16 -8.80 -5.72
CA TYR A 450 -6.93 -8.13 -4.45
C TYR A 450 -5.62 -7.35 -4.41
N ARG A 451 -4.56 -7.90 -4.99
CA ARG A 451 -3.23 -7.27 -5.07
C ARG A 451 -2.68 -7.44 -6.48
N VAL A 452 -1.99 -6.44 -6.95
CA VAL A 452 -1.26 -6.47 -8.22
C VAL A 452 0.16 -5.97 -8.00
N VAL A 453 1.13 -6.61 -8.64
CA VAL A 453 2.51 -6.12 -8.77
C VAL A 453 2.97 -6.25 -10.21
N THR A 454 3.95 -5.45 -10.62
CA THR A 454 4.47 -5.44 -11.97
C THR A 454 5.95 -5.81 -11.97
N PHE A 455 6.39 -6.45 -13.07
CA PHE A 455 7.77 -6.81 -13.32
C PHE A 455 8.09 -6.53 -14.80
N SER A 456 9.13 -5.75 -15.07
CA SER A 456 9.46 -5.29 -16.42
C SER A 456 10.37 -6.22 -17.23
N GLY A 457 10.85 -7.32 -16.65
CA GLY A 457 11.72 -8.27 -17.34
C GLY A 457 13.15 -7.78 -17.65
N GLU A 458 13.41 -6.50 -17.55
CA GLU A 458 14.75 -5.95 -17.65
C GLU A 458 15.36 -5.89 -16.25
N SER A 459 16.61 -6.38 -16.13
CA SER A 459 17.39 -6.40 -14.89
C SER A 459 17.84 -5.01 -14.45
N GLY A 460 16.88 -4.12 -14.23
CA GLY A 460 17.06 -2.91 -13.47
C GLY A 460 16.43 -3.10 -12.10
N PRO A 461 16.97 -2.54 -11.02
CA PRO A 461 16.31 -2.61 -9.74
C PRO A 461 14.91 -2.02 -9.90
N SER A 462 13.89 -2.87 -9.75
CA SER A 462 12.52 -2.37 -9.55
C SER A 462 12.64 -1.37 -8.41
N LYS A 463 12.41 -0.07 -8.70
CA LYS A 463 12.29 0.90 -7.62
C LYS A 463 11.28 0.31 -6.65
N PRO A 464 11.67 0.07 -5.41
CA PRO A 464 10.71 -0.42 -4.43
C PRO A 464 9.53 0.53 -4.44
N THR A 465 8.33 -0.01 -4.40
CA THR A 465 7.11 0.74 -4.06
C THR A 465 7.13 1.09 -2.56
N GLY A 466 8.30 1.38 -2.06
CA GLY A 466 8.71 1.96 -0.81
C GLY A 466 9.58 3.17 -1.12
N PRO A 467 10.02 3.95 -0.14
CA PRO A 467 10.63 5.26 -0.33
C PRO A 467 11.76 5.23 -1.37
N ALA A 468 11.72 6.18 -2.30
CA ALA A 468 12.66 6.31 -3.39
C ALA A 468 14.11 6.30 -2.90
N THR A 469 14.92 5.38 -3.42
CA THR A 469 16.37 5.42 -3.22
C THR A 469 16.92 6.67 -3.87
N LEU A 470 17.36 7.64 -3.06
CA LEU A 470 18.18 8.76 -3.49
C LEU A 470 19.52 8.19 -3.98
N GLY A 471 19.75 8.26 -5.29
CA GLY A 471 21.09 8.15 -5.84
C GLY A 471 21.91 9.34 -5.35
N LEU A 472 22.70 9.15 -4.32
CA LEU A 472 23.80 10.05 -3.99
C LEU A 472 24.91 9.82 -5.03
N LYS A 473 25.16 10.85 -5.86
CA LYS A 473 26.45 11.04 -6.50
C LYS A 473 27.40 11.68 -5.51
#